data_a6ffb8a2d66a9670521f27ad94426b7c
#
_entry.id   a6ffb8a2d66a9670521f27ad94426b7c
#
_cell.length_a   1.000
_cell.length_b   1.000
_cell.length_c   1.000
_cell.angle_alpha   90.00
_cell.angle_beta   90.00
_cell.angle_gamma   90.00
#
_symmetry.space_group_name_H-M   'P 1'
#
loop_
_entity.id
_entity.type
_entity.pdbx_description
1 polymer ?
#
loop_
_entity_poly.entity_id
_entity_poly.type
_entity_poly.pdbx_seq_one_letter_code
_entity_poly.pdbx_strand_id
1 'polypeptide(L)'
;RKLLIIPFYLPSLPILKAVSKLKVLAWIQFLHHNTLLRNTFYTEAELRKTLAENLVYLRKSMQTKLSQKAVARLLHLPEKTIMNYENGHTLPSAYVVFRLAQYYGCTMEDLLTQNMKKKER
;
A
#
# COMPACT_ATOMS: atom_id res chain seq x y z
N ARG A 1 -15.87 -10.73 7.66
CA ARG A 1 -15.77 -9.35 7.32
C ARG A 1 -16.98 -8.54 7.68
N LYS A 2 -16.78 -7.49 8.42
CA LYS A 2 -17.87 -6.61 8.87
C LYS A 2 -18.68 -6.01 7.73
N LEU A 3 -18.03 -5.65 6.64
CA LEU A 3 -18.70 -5.08 5.47
C LEU A 3 -19.66 -6.04 4.79
N LEU A 4 -19.42 -7.35 4.89
CA LEU A 4 -20.29 -8.37 4.33
C LEU A 4 -21.51 -8.62 5.22
N ILE A 5 -21.42 -8.28 6.50
CA ILE A 5 -22.51 -8.42 7.45
C ILE A 5 -23.56 -7.32 7.24
N ILE A 6 -23.15 -6.14 6.82
CA ILE A 6 -24.04 -5.00 6.60
C ILE A 6 -25.24 -5.34 5.73
N PRO A 7 -25.11 -6.06 4.59
CA PRO A 7 -26.26 -6.45 3.78
C PRO A 7 -27.32 -7.27 4.53
N PHE A 8 -26.93 -7.97 5.58
CA PHE A 8 -27.86 -8.75 6.37
C PHE A 8 -28.85 -7.91 7.16
N TYR A 9 -28.58 -6.63 7.30
CA TYR A 9 -29.53 -5.68 7.90
C TYR A 9 -30.53 -5.15 6.88
N LEU A 10 -30.36 -5.47 5.60
CA LEU A 10 -31.32 -5.11 4.56
C LEU A 10 -32.71 -5.69 4.76
N PRO A 11 -32.89 -6.88 5.38
CA PRO A 11 -34.24 -7.32 5.74
C PRO A 11 -35.02 -6.36 6.63
N SER A 12 -34.34 -5.40 7.23
CA SER A 12 -34.99 -4.30 7.92
C SER A 12 -35.56 -3.26 6.95
N LEU A 13 -36.16 -3.71 5.88
CA LEU A 13 -36.76 -2.83 4.87
C LEU A 13 -37.76 -1.81 5.42
N PRO A 14 -38.60 -2.12 6.43
CA PRO A 14 -39.46 -1.10 7.02
C PRO A 14 -38.68 0.07 7.62
N ILE A 15 -37.51 -0.21 8.17
CA ILE A 15 -36.62 0.81 8.72
C ILE A 15 -35.97 1.61 7.60
N LEU A 16 -35.59 0.93 6.50
CA LEU A 16 -35.02 1.61 5.34
C LEU A 16 -36.00 2.58 4.67
N LYS A 17 -37.29 2.26 4.67
CA LYS A 17 -38.32 3.18 4.17
C LYS A 17 -38.43 4.44 5.02
N ALA A 18 -38.23 4.30 6.33
CA ALA A 18 -38.23 5.44 7.26
C ALA A 18 -36.94 6.27 7.17
N VAL A 19 -35.85 5.68 6.70
CA VAL A 19 -34.57 6.37 6.48
C VAL A 19 -34.65 7.12 5.17
N SER A 20 -34.19 8.36 5.12
CA SER A 20 -34.21 9.16 3.92
C SER A 20 -33.47 8.47 2.76
N LYS A 21 -34.00 8.62 1.54
CA LYS A 21 -33.38 8.11 0.33
C LYS A 21 -31.91 8.59 0.18
N LEU A 22 -31.61 9.76 0.69
CA LEU A 22 -30.25 10.32 0.67
C LEU A 22 -29.25 9.45 1.41
N LYS A 23 -29.62 8.89 2.56
CA LYS A 23 -28.75 8.00 3.32
C LYS A 23 -28.49 6.69 2.57
N VAL A 24 -29.53 6.15 1.94
CA VAL A 24 -29.40 4.93 1.13
C VAL A 24 -28.51 5.17 -0.06
N LEU A 25 -28.68 6.28 -0.76
CA LEU A 25 -27.83 6.65 -1.90
C LEU A 25 -26.39 6.86 -1.49
N ALA A 26 -26.16 7.56 -0.37
CA ALA A 26 -24.81 7.76 0.16
C ALA A 26 -24.15 6.42 0.52
N TRP A 27 -24.92 5.48 1.08
CA TRP A 27 -24.42 4.17 1.43
C TRP A 27 -24.09 3.34 0.17
N ILE A 28 -24.94 3.40 -0.85
CA ILE A 28 -24.70 2.74 -2.15
C ILE A 28 -23.43 3.31 -2.79
N GLN A 29 -23.24 4.62 -2.79
CA GLN A 29 -22.04 5.26 -3.30
C GLN A 29 -20.80 4.84 -2.52
N PHE A 30 -20.90 4.73 -1.20
CA PHE A 30 -19.81 4.25 -0.36
C PHE A 30 -19.43 2.80 -0.71
N LEU A 31 -20.40 1.91 -0.86
CA LEU A 31 -20.16 0.54 -1.27
C LEU A 31 -19.55 0.46 -2.67
N HIS A 32 -20.06 1.25 -3.60
CA HIS A 32 -19.56 1.30 -4.97
C HIS A 32 -18.09 1.78 -4.99
N HIS A 33 -17.78 2.83 -4.25
CA HIS A 33 -16.43 3.33 -4.11
C HIS A 33 -15.49 2.28 -3.50
N ASN A 34 -15.90 1.62 -2.45
CA ASN A 34 -15.13 0.54 -1.83
C ASN A 34 -14.95 -0.65 -2.77
N THR A 35 -15.95 -0.98 -3.57
CA THR A 35 -15.85 -2.04 -4.57
C THR A 35 -14.82 -1.70 -5.64
N LEU A 36 -14.81 -0.45 -6.11
CA LEU A 36 -13.81 0.02 -7.06
C LEU A 36 -12.39 -0.04 -6.48
N LEU A 37 -12.22 0.36 -5.22
CA LEU A 37 -10.92 0.27 -4.53
C LEU A 37 -10.50 -1.19 -4.32
N ARG A 38 -11.43 -2.08 -4.03
CA ARG A 38 -11.16 -3.50 -3.82
C ARG A 38 -10.81 -4.24 -5.10
N ASN A 39 -11.29 -3.77 -6.22
CA ASN A 39 -10.97 -4.39 -7.51
C ASN A 39 -9.54 -4.08 -7.97
N THR A 40 -8.81 -3.27 -7.21
CA THR A 40 -7.41 -3.01 -7.46
C THR A 40 -6.58 -4.11 -6.80
N PHE A 41 -6.54 -5.27 -7.41
CA PHE A 41 -5.66 -6.34 -6.99
C PHE A 41 -4.27 -6.09 -7.57
N TYR A 42 -3.30 -5.98 -6.70
CA TYR A 42 -1.90 -5.87 -7.11
C TYR A 42 -1.32 -7.25 -7.34
N THR A 43 -0.74 -7.46 -8.48
CA THR A 43 0.06 -8.66 -8.72
C THR A 43 1.39 -8.55 -7.99
N GLU A 44 2.02 -9.69 -7.73
CA GLU A 44 3.36 -9.69 -7.14
C GLU A 44 4.37 -8.90 -7.98
N ALA A 45 4.26 -9.00 -9.30
CA ALA A 45 5.13 -8.28 -10.22
C ALA A 45 4.96 -6.76 -10.11
N GLU A 46 3.72 -6.29 -9.97
CA GLU A 46 3.43 -4.86 -9.76
C GLU A 46 3.98 -4.37 -8.44
N LEU A 47 3.80 -5.14 -7.36
CA LEU A 47 4.36 -4.78 -6.06
C LEU A 47 5.88 -4.73 -6.09
N ARG A 48 6.53 -5.72 -6.73
CA ARG A 48 7.99 -5.72 -6.88
C ARG A 48 8.48 -4.48 -7.63
N LYS A 49 7.81 -4.15 -8.73
CA LYS A 49 8.18 -3.00 -9.54
C LYS A 49 8.04 -1.70 -8.76
N THR A 50 6.88 -1.49 -8.14
CA THR A 50 6.60 -0.27 -7.37
C THR A 50 7.58 -0.14 -6.21
N LEU A 51 7.80 -1.21 -5.47
CA LEU A 51 8.76 -1.23 -4.38
C LEU A 51 10.16 -0.88 -4.85
N ALA A 52 10.63 -1.49 -5.93
CA ALA A 52 11.95 -1.23 -6.48
C ALA A 52 12.14 0.24 -6.85
N GLU A 53 11.20 0.82 -7.55
CA GLU A 53 11.23 2.23 -7.94
C GLU A 53 11.23 3.16 -6.71
N ASN A 54 10.41 2.85 -5.72
CA ASN A 54 10.31 3.62 -4.49
C ASN A 54 11.61 3.54 -3.66
N LEU A 55 12.20 2.36 -3.53
CA LEU A 55 13.45 2.20 -2.78
C LEU A 55 14.58 2.99 -3.39
N VAL A 56 14.73 2.94 -4.70
CA VAL A 56 15.74 3.73 -5.42
C VAL A 56 15.50 5.22 -5.22
N TYR A 57 14.24 5.65 -5.38
CA TYR A 57 13.89 7.05 -5.22
C TYR A 57 14.17 7.55 -3.80
N LEU A 58 13.67 6.84 -2.79
CA LEU A 58 13.83 7.23 -1.40
C LEU A 58 15.30 7.26 -0.99
N ARG A 59 16.08 6.25 -1.38
CA ARG A 59 17.51 6.23 -1.08
C ARG A 59 18.25 7.41 -1.67
N LYS A 60 17.94 7.79 -2.90
CA LYS A 60 18.57 8.91 -3.60
C LYS A 60 18.08 10.28 -3.16
N SER A 61 16.84 10.37 -2.67
CA SER A 61 16.24 11.63 -2.23
C SER A 61 16.62 12.02 -0.81
N MET A 62 17.09 11.08 0.00
CA MET A 62 17.57 11.41 1.35
C MET A 62 18.78 12.33 1.30
N GLN A 63 18.86 13.24 2.26
CA GLN A 63 19.98 14.20 2.35
C GLN A 63 21.34 13.51 2.37
N THR A 64 21.43 12.37 3.04
CA THR A 64 22.67 11.61 3.18
C THR A 64 23.04 10.81 1.93
N LYS A 65 22.13 10.64 0.98
CA LYS A 65 22.34 9.90 -0.29
C LYS A 65 23.14 8.60 -0.09
N LEU A 66 22.63 7.73 0.78
CA LEU A 66 23.35 6.51 1.10
C LEU A 66 23.49 5.57 -0.09
N SER A 67 24.62 4.86 -0.15
CA SER A 67 24.80 3.78 -1.10
C SER A 67 23.94 2.56 -0.72
N GLN A 68 23.71 1.66 -1.67
CA GLN A 68 23.03 0.38 -1.41
C GLN A 68 23.73 -0.39 -0.28
N LYS A 69 25.06 -0.38 -0.30
CA LYS A 69 25.89 -1.01 0.73
C LYS A 69 25.66 -0.41 2.13
N ALA A 70 25.53 0.91 2.21
CA ALA A 70 25.26 1.57 3.48
C ALA A 70 23.87 1.22 4.03
N VAL A 71 22.85 1.21 3.17
CA VAL A 71 21.50 0.81 3.55
C VAL A 71 21.47 -0.66 4.00
N ALA A 72 22.17 -1.53 3.29
CA ALA A 72 22.28 -2.93 3.65
C ALA A 72 22.89 -3.11 5.05
N ARG A 73 23.93 -2.38 5.36
CA ARG A 73 24.56 -2.42 6.70
C ARG A 73 23.59 -1.96 7.79
N LEU A 74 22.87 -0.88 7.56
CA LEU A 74 21.90 -0.35 8.53
C LEU A 74 20.78 -1.34 8.82
N LEU A 75 20.37 -2.10 7.81
CA LEU A 75 19.30 -3.09 7.94
C LEU A 75 19.81 -4.48 8.31
N HIS A 76 21.12 -4.65 8.46
CA HIS A 76 21.77 -5.93 8.70
C HIS A 76 21.43 -6.98 7.62
N LEU A 77 21.46 -6.55 6.37
CA LEU A 77 21.20 -7.37 5.20
C LEU A 77 22.44 -7.42 4.28
N PRO A 78 22.60 -8.50 3.50
CA PRO A 78 23.62 -8.54 2.46
C PRO A 78 23.39 -7.43 1.42
N GLU A 79 24.46 -6.83 0.92
CA GLU A 79 24.39 -5.80 -0.12
C GLU A 79 23.62 -6.28 -1.36
N LYS A 80 23.91 -7.51 -1.80
CA LYS A 80 23.22 -8.13 -2.94
C LYS A 80 21.69 -8.20 -2.75
N THR A 81 21.25 -8.34 -1.52
CA THR A 81 19.82 -8.37 -1.20
C THR A 81 19.17 -7.03 -1.50
N ILE A 82 19.78 -5.93 -1.08
CA ILE A 82 19.29 -4.59 -1.39
C ILE A 82 19.30 -4.33 -2.91
N MET A 83 20.35 -4.74 -3.60
CA MET A 83 20.40 -4.66 -5.06
C MET A 83 19.23 -5.39 -5.72
N ASN A 84 18.95 -6.62 -5.27
CA ASN A 84 17.86 -7.41 -5.82
C ASN A 84 16.49 -6.74 -5.59
N TYR A 85 16.29 -6.13 -4.43
CA TYR A 85 15.05 -5.39 -4.15
C TYR A 85 14.92 -4.15 -5.04
N GLU A 86 15.97 -3.37 -5.19
CA GLU A 86 15.98 -2.17 -6.02
C GLU A 86 15.90 -2.46 -7.52
N ASN A 87 16.34 -3.64 -7.94
CA ASN A 87 16.22 -4.09 -9.33
C ASN A 87 14.89 -4.80 -9.61
N GLY A 88 14.06 -5.01 -8.60
CA GLY A 88 12.79 -5.70 -8.76
C GLY A 88 12.90 -7.19 -9.01
N HIS A 89 14.03 -7.81 -8.68
CA HIS A 89 14.23 -9.24 -8.87
C HIS A 89 13.52 -10.08 -7.82
N THR A 90 13.45 -9.59 -6.59
CA THR A 90 12.82 -10.29 -5.47
C THR A 90 11.96 -9.35 -4.66
N LEU A 91 10.92 -9.89 -4.05
CA LEU A 91 10.08 -9.18 -3.10
C LEU A 91 10.57 -9.50 -1.68
N PRO A 92 10.82 -8.49 -0.85
CA PRO A 92 11.20 -8.73 0.54
C PRO A 92 10.09 -9.42 1.34
N SER A 93 10.47 -10.06 2.45
CA SER A 93 9.50 -10.52 3.43
C SER A 93 8.77 -9.31 4.07
N ALA A 94 7.60 -9.56 4.65
CA ALA A 94 6.84 -8.52 5.34
C ALA A 94 7.67 -7.81 6.41
N TYR A 95 8.49 -8.54 7.15
CA TYR A 95 9.37 -7.97 8.17
C TYR A 95 10.36 -6.98 7.58
N VAL A 96 10.99 -7.34 6.46
CA VAL A 96 11.97 -6.45 5.79
C VAL A 96 11.28 -5.23 5.20
N VAL A 97 10.10 -5.40 4.61
CA VAL A 97 9.30 -4.26 4.12
C VAL A 97 8.97 -3.30 5.26
N PHE A 98 8.56 -3.83 6.40
CA PHE A 98 8.29 -3.02 7.59
C PHE A 98 9.53 -2.22 8.02
N ARG A 99 10.69 -2.86 8.08
CA ARG A 99 11.95 -2.21 8.44
C ARG A 99 12.36 -1.12 7.44
N LEU A 100 12.18 -1.40 6.15
CA LEU A 100 12.43 -0.40 5.11
C LEU A 100 11.49 0.79 5.23
N ALA A 101 10.21 0.53 5.46
CA ALA A 101 9.21 1.58 5.66
C ALA A 101 9.53 2.45 6.88
N GLN A 102 9.90 1.85 8.00
CA GLN A 102 10.34 2.58 9.19
C GLN A 102 11.58 3.45 8.90
N TYR A 103 12.55 2.88 8.20
CA TYR A 103 13.78 3.58 7.89
C TYR A 103 13.52 4.82 7.01
N TYR A 104 12.66 4.69 6.02
CA TYR A 104 12.33 5.77 5.10
C TYR A 104 11.20 6.68 5.59
N GLY A 105 10.59 6.38 6.74
CA GLY A 105 9.55 7.22 7.32
C GLY A 105 8.22 7.18 6.57
N CYS A 106 7.87 6.06 5.98
CA CYS A 106 6.61 5.86 5.28
C CYS A 106 5.89 4.61 5.78
N THR A 107 4.66 4.39 5.31
CA THR A 107 3.92 3.17 5.64
C THR A 107 4.31 2.04 4.70
N MET A 108 4.13 0.79 5.13
CA MET A 108 4.33 -0.37 4.26
C MET A 108 3.45 -0.31 3.02
N GLU A 109 2.20 0.11 3.20
CA GLU A 109 1.25 0.23 2.11
C GLU A 109 1.70 1.27 1.09
N ASP A 110 2.11 2.45 1.56
CA ASP A 110 2.65 3.49 0.68
C ASP A 110 3.87 2.98 -0.10
N LEU A 111 4.78 2.30 0.59
CA LEU A 111 6.00 1.78 -0.01
C LEU A 111 5.72 0.76 -1.11
N LEU A 112 4.68 -0.04 -0.96
CA LEU A 112 4.32 -1.12 -1.89
C LEU A 112 3.39 -0.66 -3.02
N THR A 113 2.55 0.34 -2.79
CA THR A 113 1.45 0.66 -3.71
C THR A 113 1.46 2.06 -4.28
N GLN A 114 2.12 3.00 -3.62
CA GLN A 114 2.14 4.40 -4.06
C GLN A 114 3.41 4.70 -4.85
N ASN A 115 3.30 5.61 -5.81
CA ASN A 115 4.49 6.15 -6.47
C ASN A 115 5.02 7.32 -5.64
N MET A 116 6.03 7.06 -4.82
CA MET A 116 6.59 8.04 -3.88
C MET A 116 7.13 9.29 -4.58
N LYS A 117 7.67 9.13 -5.77
CA LYS A 117 8.17 10.25 -6.57
C LYS A 117 7.05 11.23 -6.97
N LYS A 118 5.83 10.72 -7.18
CA LYS A 118 4.68 11.56 -7.51
C LYS A 118 4.01 12.17 -6.29
N LYS A 119 4.09 11.48 -5.15
CA LYS A 119 3.44 11.92 -3.91
C LYS A 119 4.05 13.20 -3.34
N GLU A 120 5.33 13.43 -3.57
CA GLU A 120 6.05 14.62 -3.05
C GLU A 120 5.91 15.86 -3.94
N ARG A 121 5.27 15.72 -5.11
CA ARG A 121 4.97 16.85 -5.98
C ARG A 121 3.61 17.45 -5.67
#